data_a30b937ec486ed32070eec8815a3d366
#
_entry.id   a30b937ec486ed32070eec8815a3d366
#
_cell.length_a   1.000
_cell.length_b   1.000
_cell.length_c   1.000
_cell.angle_alpha   90.00
_cell.angle_beta   90.00
_cell.angle_gamma   90.00
#
_symmetry.space_group_name_H-M   'P 1'
#
loop_
_entity.id
_entity.type
_entity.pdbx_description
1 polymer ?
#
loop_
_entity_poly.entity_id
_entity_poly.type
_entity_poly.pdbx_seq_one_letter_code
_entity_poly.pdbx_strand_id
1 'polypeptide(L)'
;MREFSRAVFATSPLNLDVTAARAAGYADVVAPPTFAVVVQEKTLAQLLAEPDGGIDFTRVVHGSQQFSYTRPIVAGDELTATLSVSSVKTLGGHAMVTAESSIVDAAGDHVVTAISTLVVRGDE
;
A
#
# COMPACT_ATOMS: atom_id res chain seq x y z
N MET A 1 2.46 11.87 7.86
CA MET A 1 1.30 11.88 6.95
C MET A 1 1.18 13.17 6.14
N ARG A 2 1.29 14.33 6.76
CA ARG A 2 1.30 15.60 6.01
C ARG A 2 2.44 15.68 5.00
N GLU A 3 3.61 15.16 5.36
CA GLU A 3 4.77 15.11 4.47
C GLU A 3 4.47 14.31 3.21
N PHE A 4 3.81 13.16 3.36
CA PHE A 4 3.37 12.35 2.22
C PHE A 4 2.36 13.12 1.38
N SER A 5 1.39 13.77 2.01
CA SER A 5 0.37 14.56 1.30
C SER A 5 1.02 15.66 0.46
N ARG A 6 2.00 16.36 1.01
CA ARG A 6 2.73 17.39 0.27
C ARG A 6 3.55 16.80 -0.87
N ALA A 7 4.16 15.64 -0.65
CA ALA A 7 4.99 14.98 -1.66
C ALA A 7 4.19 14.53 -2.88
N VAL A 8 2.92 14.20 -2.71
CA VAL A 8 2.03 13.79 -3.81
C VAL A 8 1.08 14.92 -4.26
N PHE A 9 1.35 16.14 -3.82
CA PHE A 9 0.56 17.33 -4.17
C PHE A 9 -0.92 17.23 -3.79
N ALA A 10 -1.22 16.56 -2.69
CA ALA A 10 -2.57 16.49 -2.14
C ALA A 10 -2.89 17.83 -1.46
N THR A 11 -3.85 18.55 -2.01
CA THR A 11 -4.17 19.92 -1.57
C THR A 11 -5.47 20.02 -0.78
N SER A 12 -6.18 18.91 -0.57
CA SER A 12 -7.40 18.92 0.24
C SER A 12 -7.10 19.32 1.69
N PRO A 13 -7.89 20.22 2.28
CA PRO A 13 -7.74 20.57 3.70
C PRO A 13 -7.84 19.35 4.61
N LEU A 14 -8.59 18.32 4.25
CA LEU A 14 -8.71 17.09 5.03
C LEU A 14 -7.36 16.38 5.21
N ASN A 15 -6.45 16.54 4.25
CA ASN A 15 -5.13 15.92 4.30
C ASN A 15 -4.08 16.74 5.06
N LEU A 16 -4.36 18.03 5.30
CA LEU A 16 -3.35 18.97 5.79
C LEU A 16 -3.73 19.67 7.10
N ASP A 17 -5.03 19.85 7.35
CA ASP A 17 -5.54 20.66 8.46
C ASP A 17 -6.41 19.78 9.38
N VAL A 18 -5.94 19.56 10.61
CA VAL A 18 -6.68 18.74 11.59
C VAL A 18 -8.03 19.36 11.94
N THR A 19 -8.14 20.68 11.98
CA THR A 19 -9.42 21.36 12.27
C THR A 19 -10.44 21.07 11.18
N ALA A 20 -10.02 21.16 9.91
CA ALA A 20 -10.88 20.86 8.78
C ALA A 20 -11.29 19.38 8.78
N ALA A 21 -10.37 18.47 9.07
CA ALA A 21 -10.63 17.04 9.14
C ALA A 21 -11.65 16.72 10.24
N ARG A 22 -11.51 17.30 11.43
CA ARG A 22 -12.45 17.12 12.54
C ARG A 22 -13.81 17.71 12.23
N ALA A 23 -13.88 18.85 11.56
CA ALA A 23 -15.14 19.43 11.13
C ALA A 23 -15.88 18.53 10.14
N ALA A 24 -15.15 17.73 9.37
CA ALA A 24 -15.73 16.77 8.43
C ALA A 24 -16.07 15.41 9.08
N GLY A 25 -15.79 15.23 10.38
CA GLY A 25 -16.12 14.00 11.12
C GLY A 25 -14.97 13.03 11.33
N TYR A 26 -13.74 13.40 10.96
CA TYR A 26 -12.55 12.56 11.16
C TYR A 26 -11.80 12.95 12.44
N ALA A 27 -11.13 11.97 13.05
CA ALA A 27 -10.41 12.21 14.31
C ALA A 27 -9.14 13.06 14.12
N ASP A 28 -8.54 13.00 12.95
CA ASP A 28 -7.30 13.72 12.62
C ASP A 28 -7.20 13.87 11.10
N VAL A 29 -6.08 14.39 10.59
CA VAL A 29 -5.88 14.52 9.15
C VAL A 29 -6.02 13.17 8.46
N VAL A 30 -6.67 13.20 7.29
CA VAL A 30 -6.95 12.02 6.48
C VAL A 30 -5.79 11.80 5.51
N ALA A 31 -5.34 10.57 5.39
CA ALA A 31 -4.31 10.22 4.41
C ALA A 31 -4.89 10.27 3.00
N PRO A 32 -4.10 10.73 2.01
CA PRO A 32 -4.48 10.53 0.61
C PRO A 32 -4.69 9.03 0.33
N PRO A 33 -5.56 8.66 -0.64
CA PRO A 33 -5.87 7.25 -0.91
C PRO A 33 -4.65 6.38 -1.21
N THR A 34 -3.60 6.94 -1.78
CA THR A 34 -2.38 6.20 -2.11
C THR A 34 -1.43 6.01 -0.92
N PHE A 35 -1.73 6.62 0.23
CA PHE A 35 -0.85 6.47 1.41
C PHE A 35 -0.72 5.01 1.86
N ALA A 36 -1.72 4.17 1.61
CA ALA A 36 -1.67 2.76 1.97
C ALA A 36 -0.47 2.03 1.34
N VAL A 37 0.09 2.53 0.24
CA VAL A 37 1.29 1.96 -0.37
C VAL A 37 2.50 2.05 0.57
N VAL A 38 2.57 3.06 1.40
CA VAL A 38 3.64 3.22 2.39
C VAL A 38 3.61 2.07 3.40
N VAL A 39 2.40 1.68 3.83
CA VAL A 39 2.21 0.55 4.75
C VAL A 39 2.52 -0.77 4.02
N GLN A 40 2.03 -0.92 2.79
CA GLN A 40 2.24 -2.12 1.99
C GLN A 40 3.73 -2.33 1.66
N GLU A 41 4.48 -1.26 1.42
CA GLU A 41 5.90 -1.34 1.10
C GLU A 41 6.71 -2.09 2.15
N LYS A 42 6.34 -1.96 3.42
CA LYS A 42 7.01 -2.68 4.50
C LYS A 42 6.84 -4.18 4.38
N THR A 43 5.66 -4.65 3.96
CA THR A 43 5.40 -6.08 3.74
C THR A 43 6.04 -6.57 2.45
N LEU A 44 6.03 -5.75 1.40
CA LEU A 44 6.70 -6.07 0.14
C LEU A 44 8.22 -6.18 0.32
N ALA A 45 8.81 -5.32 1.14
CA ALA A 45 10.23 -5.39 1.44
C ALA A 45 10.61 -6.73 2.09
N GLN A 46 9.74 -7.25 2.96
CA GLN A 46 9.95 -8.57 3.57
C GLN A 46 9.88 -9.68 2.51
N LEU A 47 8.93 -9.62 1.60
CA LEU A 47 8.80 -10.59 0.51
C LEU A 47 10.03 -10.58 -0.39
N LEU A 48 10.50 -9.39 -0.78
CA LEU A 48 11.64 -9.23 -1.67
C LEU A 48 12.98 -9.60 -1.00
N ALA A 49 13.02 -9.57 0.33
CA ALA A 49 14.21 -9.95 1.11
C ALA A 49 14.30 -11.47 1.35
N GLU A 50 13.24 -12.24 1.06
CA GLU A 50 13.24 -13.68 1.26
C GLU A 50 14.21 -14.37 0.31
N PRO A 51 15.23 -15.10 0.83
CA PRO A 51 16.23 -15.76 -0.03
C PRO A 51 15.62 -16.83 -0.93
N ASP A 52 14.54 -17.47 -0.47
CA ASP A 52 13.86 -18.55 -1.18
C ASP A 52 12.72 -18.06 -2.08
N GLY A 53 12.45 -16.76 -2.09
CA GLY A 53 11.35 -16.19 -2.85
C GLY A 53 11.52 -16.22 -4.36
N GLY A 54 12.75 -16.40 -4.85
CA GLY A 54 13.02 -16.46 -6.28
C GLY A 54 12.81 -15.15 -7.03
N ILE A 55 12.64 -14.05 -6.32
CA ILE A 55 12.38 -12.74 -6.92
C ILE A 55 13.69 -11.94 -6.95
N ASP A 56 14.14 -11.61 -8.15
CA ASP A 56 15.29 -10.73 -8.33
C ASP A 56 14.82 -9.29 -8.25
N PHE A 57 15.15 -8.64 -7.14
CA PHE A 57 14.77 -7.27 -6.86
C PHE A 57 15.16 -6.29 -7.97
N THR A 58 16.31 -6.52 -8.63
CA THR A 58 16.81 -5.63 -9.68
C THR A 58 15.97 -5.69 -10.95
N ARG A 59 15.11 -6.70 -11.08
CA ARG A 59 14.27 -6.93 -12.27
C ARG A 59 12.79 -6.62 -12.03
N VAL A 60 12.44 -6.15 -10.83
CA VAL A 60 11.05 -5.89 -10.46
C VAL A 60 10.61 -4.52 -10.96
N VAL A 61 9.48 -4.51 -11.65
CA VAL A 61 8.77 -3.29 -12.05
C VAL A 61 7.37 -3.34 -11.47
N HIS A 62 6.92 -2.24 -10.89
CA HIS A 62 5.57 -2.10 -10.35
C HIS A 62 4.59 -1.91 -11.52
N GLY A 63 3.77 -2.92 -11.80
CA GLY A 63 2.87 -2.91 -12.95
C GLY A 63 1.53 -2.26 -12.68
N SER A 64 0.93 -2.52 -11.52
CA SER A 64 -0.35 -1.93 -11.15
C SER A 64 -0.53 -1.87 -9.64
N GLN A 65 -1.43 -0.99 -9.22
CA GLN A 65 -1.78 -0.81 -7.81
C GLN A 65 -3.28 -0.60 -7.70
N GLN A 66 -3.91 -1.31 -6.76
CA GLN A 66 -5.33 -1.16 -6.45
C GLN A 66 -5.50 -1.03 -4.94
N PHE A 67 -6.53 -0.30 -4.54
CA PHE A 67 -6.91 -0.15 -3.14
C PHE A 67 -8.40 -0.40 -2.98
N SER A 68 -8.77 -1.17 -1.97
CA SER A 68 -10.16 -1.37 -1.60
C SER A 68 -10.34 -0.93 -0.15
N TYR A 69 -10.94 0.24 0.04
CA TYR A 69 -11.07 0.87 1.36
C TYR A 69 -12.40 0.53 2.02
N THR A 70 -12.33 0.20 3.32
CA THR A 70 -13.50 0.20 4.20
C THR A 70 -13.67 1.57 4.84
N ARG A 71 -12.58 2.23 5.20
CA ARG A 71 -12.55 3.60 5.69
C ARG A 71 -11.22 4.26 5.34
N PRO A 72 -11.15 5.60 5.35
CA PRO A 72 -9.87 6.29 5.18
C PRO A 72 -8.90 6.00 6.32
N ILE A 73 -7.60 6.12 6.02
CA ILE A 73 -6.55 6.14 7.05
C ILE A 73 -6.48 7.55 7.60
N VAL A 74 -6.41 7.68 8.92
CA VAL A 74 -6.22 8.96 9.59
C VAL A 74 -4.94 8.92 10.43
N ALA A 75 -4.37 10.09 10.68
CA ALA A 75 -3.19 10.19 11.54
C ALA A 75 -3.51 9.64 12.93
N GLY A 76 -2.58 8.88 13.51
CA GLY A 76 -2.78 8.20 14.80
C GLY A 76 -3.26 6.76 14.68
N ASP A 77 -3.68 6.31 13.49
CA ASP A 77 -4.04 4.90 13.30
C ASP A 77 -2.83 4.00 13.53
N GLU A 78 -3.04 2.95 14.31
CA GLU A 78 -2.09 1.84 14.43
C GLU A 78 -2.51 0.76 13.44
N LEU A 79 -1.69 0.53 12.42
CA LEU A 79 -2.03 -0.36 11.31
C LEU A 79 -1.15 -1.59 11.31
N THR A 80 -1.77 -2.75 11.08
CA THR A 80 -1.08 -4.01 10.86
C THR A 80 -1.40 -4.53 9.48
N ALA A 81 -0.37 -4.81 8.70
CA ALA A 81 -0.51 -5.33 7.34
C ALA A 81 -0.09 -6.79 7.28
N THR A 82 -0.89 -7.61 6.63
CA THR A 82 -0.59 -9.02 6.35
C THR A 82 -0.53 -9.22 4.85
N LEU A 83 0.63 -9.64 4.36
CA LEU A 83 0.87 -9.87 2.93
C LEU A 83 0.56 -11.31 2.57
N SER A 84 -0.13 -11.49 1.45
CA SER A 84 -0.28 -12.77 0.79
C SER A 84 -0.03 -12.62 -0.70
N VAL A 85 0.52 -13.65 -1.33
CA VAL A 85 0.67 -13.70 -2.79
C VAL A 85 -0.54 -14.40 -3.35
N SER A 86 -1.39 -13.68 -4.06
CA SER A 86 -2.65 -14.21 -4.56
C SER A 86 -2.52 -14.85 -5.95
N SER A 87 -1.50 -14.48 -6.72
CA SER A 87 -1.31 -15.00 -8.07
C SER A 87 0.14 -14.88 -8.51
N VAL A 88 0.63 -15.90 -9.20
CA VAL A 88 1.90 -15.84 -9.93
C VAL A 88 1.64 -16.37 -11.33
N LYS A 89 1.86 -15.54 -12.34
CA LYS A 89 1.65 -15.91 -13.75
C LYS A 89 2.91 -15.62 -14.54
N THR A 90 3.20 -16.48 -15.50
CA THR A 90 4.31 -16.28 -16.43
C THR A 90 3.74 -15.88 -17.78
N LEU A 91 4.22 -14.79 -18.34
CA LEU A 91 3.78 -14.28 -19.62
C LEU A 91 4.95 -13.65 -20.37
N GLY A 92 5.23 -14.16 -21.57
CA GLY A 92 6.29 -13.62 -22.41
C GLY A 92 7.68 -13.62 -21.80
N GLY A 93 8.01 -14.62 -20.98
CA GLY A 93 9.31 -14.70 -20.29
C GLY A 93 9.39 -13.87 -19.00
N HIS A 94 8.34 -13.14 -18.67
CA HIS A 94 8.25 -12.37 -17.42
C HIS A 94 7.31 -13.05 -16.44
N ALA A 95 7.58 -12.89 -15.15
CA ALA A 95 6.68 -13.34 -14.10
C ALA A 95 5.85 -12.16 -13.59
N MET A 96 4.54 -12.36 -13.47
CA MET A 96 3.62 -11.38 -12.88
C MET A 96 3.19 -11.89 -11.52
N VAL A 97 3.57 -11.18 -10.47
CA VAL A 97 3.27 -11.53 -9.08
C VAL A 97 2.25 -10.54 -8.53
N THR A 98 1.10 -11.05 -8.12
CA THR A 98 0.07 -10.23 -7.47
C THR A 98 0.16 -10.44 -5.96
N ALA A 99 0.44 -9.37 -5.24
CA ALA A 99 0.55 -9.38 -3.79
C ALA A 99 -0.58 -8.55 -3.18
N GLU A 100 -1.27 -9.13 -2.21
CA GLU A 100 -2.33 -8.45 -1.46
C GLU A 100 -1.89 -8.22 -0.04
N SER A 101 -2.06 -6.98 0.43
CA SER A 101 -1.85 -6.63 1.83
C SER A 101 -3.19 -6.25 2.45
N SER A 102 -3.64 -7.05 3.41
CA SER A 102 -4.81 -6.71 4.23
C SER A 102 -4.34 -5.86 5.40
N ILE A 103 -4.86 -4.66 5.51
CA ILE A 103 -4.46 -3.69 6.52
C ILE A 103 -5.62 -3.48 7.48
N VAL A 104 -5.37 -3.75 8.76
CA VAL A 104 -6.35 -3.64 9.84
C VAL A 104 -5.87 -2.64 10.88
N ASP A 105 -6.82 -2.10 11.67
CA ASP A 105 -6.50 -1.19 12.77
C ASP A 105 -6.19 -1.94 14.07
N ALA A 106 -5.98 -1.19 15.16
CA ALA A 106 -5.65 -1.77 16.46
C ALA A 106 -6.76 -2.68 17.01
N ALA A 107 -8.02 -2.46 16.60
CA ALA A 107 -9.14 -3.30 17.01
C ALA A 107 -9.29 -4.56 16.13
N GLY A 108 -8.49 -4.71 15.09
CA GLY A 108 -8.59 -5.81 14.13
C GLY A 108 -9.58 -5.58 13.02
N ASP A 109 -10.17 -4.38 12.93
CA ASP A 109 -11.12 -4.05 11.87
C ASP A 109 -10.40 -3.67 10.58
N HIS A 110 -10.96 -4.15 9.46
CA HIS A 110 -10.39 -3.89 8.14
C HIS A 110 -10.46 -2.40 7.79
N VAL A 111 -9.33 -1.87 7.32
CA VAL A 111 -9.20 -0.48 6.86
C VAL A 111 -9.12 -0.44 5.34
N VAL A 112 -8.14 -1.14 4.77
CA VAL A 112 -7.90 -1.15 3.34
C VAL A 112 -7.19 -2.44 2.94
N THR A 113 -7.48 -2.90 1.73
CA THR A 113 -6.69 -3.95 1.06
C THR A 113 -5.93 -3.30 -0.09
N ALA A 114 -4.61 -3.42 -0.07
CA ALA A 114 -3.74 -2.89 -1.11
C ALA A 114 -3.25 -4.06 -1.98
N ILE A 115 -3.48 -3.97 -3.28
CA ILE A 115 -3.14 -5.02 -4.24
C ILE A 115 -2.14 -4.46 -5.24
N SER A 116 -0.94 -5.05 -5.24
CA SER A 116 0.13 -4.68 -6.17
C SER A 116 0.40 -5.81 -7.13
N THR A 117 0.53 -5.49 -8.42
CA THR A 117 1.05 -6.43 -9.41
C THR A 117 2.48 -6.02 -9.74
N LEU A 118 3.41 -6.92 -9.45
CA LEU A 118 4.82 -6.73 -9.72
C LEU A 118 5.17 -7.55 -10.96
N VAL A 119 5.90 -6.92 -11.88
CA VAL A 119 6.42 -7.62 -13.05
C VAL A 119 7.90 -7.88 -12.82
N VAL A 120 8.26 -9.17 -12.73
CA VAL A 120 9.66 -9.59 -12.62
C VAL A 120 10.13 -9.92 -14.03
N ARG A 121 11.02 -9.08 -14.56
CA ARG A 121 11.51 -9.21 -15.93
C ARG A 121 12.36 -10.48 -16.07
N GLY A 122 12.21 -11.16 -17.21
CA GLY A 122 13.02 -12.33 -17.53
C GLY A 122 14.45 -11.97 -17.92
N ASP A 123 15.25 -13.00 -18.22
CA ASP A 123 16.69 -12.88 -18.49
C ASP A 123 17.05 -12.36 -19.88
N GLU A 124 16.11 -11.92 -20.65
CA GLU A 124 16.40 -11.42 -21.99
C GLU A 124 16.74 -9.95 -22.01
#